data_fac2ff9744bda0b54df8acd6872e8245
#
_entry.id   fac2ff9744bda0b54df8acd6872e8245
#
_cell.length_a   1.000
_cell.length_b   1.000
_cell.length_c   1.000
_cell.angle_alpha   90.00
_cell.angle_beta   90.00
_cell.angle_gamma   90.00
#
_symmetry.space_group_name_H-M   'P 1'
#
loop_
_entity.id
_entity.type
_entity.pdbx_description
1 polymer ?
#
loop_
_entity_poly.entity_id
_entity_poly.type
_entity_poly.pdbx_seq_one_letter_code
_entity_poly.pdbx_strand_id
1 'polypeptide(L)'
;TPLEAMFFSNSNRLALAIGFVLLTIALTGMELPIGGLTLRFSSLLVCMMLGTVFCNLCPRSEDIMSRSDKWTVPLFAAFFVLSGAELELSVFHSIAVVGIGVAYILSRSVGKYLGARGSAALMHCDHNVKKYLGITLLPQAGVALGMSSTAMALGSYSGTLIRNIVLFGVLIYELFGPMLTRWAL
;
A
#
# COMPACT_ATOMS: atom_id res chain seq x y z
N THR A 1 19.52 32.10 5.98
CA THR A 1 18.77 31.95 7.23
C THR A 1 19.29 30.73 8.00
N PRO A 2 19.23 30.69 9.37
CA PRO A 2 19.69 29.53 10.15
C PRO A 2 18.96 28.23 9.78
N LEU A 3 17.76 28.31 9.25
CA LEU A 3 17.02 27.19 8.65
C LEU A 3 17.71 26.63 7.40
N GLU A 4 18.26 27.45 6.53
CA GLU A 4 19.00 26.97 5.35
C GLU A 4 20.26 26.20 5.74
N ALA A 5 20.97 26.63 6.80
CA ALA A 5 22.15 25.92 7.30
C ALA A 5 21.82 24.51 7.82
N MET A 6 20.64 24.28 8.42
CA MET A 6 20.15 22.95 8.80
C MET A 6 19.89 22.05 7.59
N PHE A 7 19.58 22.62 6.43
CA PHE A 7 19.30 21.87 5.19
C PHE A 7 20.56 21.52 4.39
N PHE A 8 21.74 22.00 4.75
CA PHE A 8 22.97 21.75 3.99
C PHE A 8 23.54 20.35 4.13
N SER A 9 23.31 19.66 5.26
CA SER A 9 23.76 18.28 5.42
C SER A 9 22.77 17.29 4.82
N ASN A 10 23.26 16.37 4.00
CA ASN A 10 22.45 15.32 3.40
C ASN A 10 21.75 14.42 4.42
N SER A 11 22.38 14.22 5.59
CA SER A 11 21.82 13.46 6.72
C SER A 11 20.64 14.19 7.35
N ASN A 12 20.73 15.50 7.51
CA ASN A 12 19.67 16.30 8.11
C ASN A 12 18.42 16.37 7.24
N ARG A 13 18.56 16.38 5.91
CA ARG A 13 17.42 16.36 4.98
C ARG A 13 16.64 15.06 5.05
N LEU A 14 17.34 13.93 5.13
CA LEU A 14 16.70 12.63 5.31
C LEU A 14 15.99 12.54 6.65
N ALA A 15 16.65 12.98 7.72
CA ALA A 15 16.06 13.02 9.06
C ALA A 15 14.79 13.89 9.12
N LEU A 16 14.81 15.05 8.44
CA LEU A 16 13.64 15.92 8.33
C LEU A 16 12.50 15.25 7.54
N ALA A 17 12.80 14.60 6.42
CA ALA A 17 11.79 13.90 5.62
C ALA A 17 11.12 12.77 6.44
N ILE A 18 11.91 11.96 7.13
CA ILE A 18 11.40 10.93 8.05
C ILE A 18 10.61 11.55 9.19
N GLY A 19 11.12 12.64 9.78
CA GLY A 19 10.45 13.38 10.84
C GLY A 19 9.07 13.91 10.43
N PHE A 20 8.95 14.46 9.21
CA PHE A 20 7.66 14.90 8.68
C PHE A 20 6.69 13.73 8.46
N VAL A 21 7.16 12.58 7.98
CA VAL A 21 6.32 11.38 7.83
C VAL A 21 5.83 10.90 9.19
N LEU A 22 6.72 10.79 10.18
CA LEU A 22 6.35 10.37 11.54
C LEU A 22 5.39 11.37 12.21
N LEU A 23 5.64 12.69 12.06
CA LEU A 23 4.76 13.73 12.55
C LEU A 23 3.37 13.64 11.91
N THR A 24 3.32 13.40 10.61
CA THR A 24 2.07 13.22 9.86
C THR A 24 1.28 12.02 10.38
N ILE A 25 1.95 10.88 10.60
CA ILE A 25 1.32 9.68 11.17
C ILE A 25 0.81 9.96 12.59
N ALA A 26 1.60 10.64 13.42
CA ALA A 26 1.19 11.00 14.78
C ALA A 26 -0.03 11.92 14.80
N LEU A 27 -0.08 12.93 13.91
CA LEU A 27 -1.21 13.85 13.80
C LEU A 27 -2.48 13.15 13.29
N THR A 28 -2.36 12.20 12.37
CA THR A 28 -3.51 11.44 11.87
C THR A 28 -4.05 10.43 12.87
N GLY A 29 -3.22 10.03 13.85
CA GLY A 29 -3.65 9.20 14.98
C GLY A 29 -4.49 9.95 16.03
N MET A 30 -4.52 11.28 15.97
CA MET A 30 -5.35 12.08 16.86
C MET A 30 -6.81 12.12 16.38
N GLU A 31 -7.72 11.74 17.25
CA GLU A 31 -9.15 11.89 16.99
C GLU A 31 -9.58 13.31 17.36
N LEU A 32 -10.11 14.05 16.39
CA LEU A 32 -10.60 15.42 16.63
C LEU A 32 -12.13 15.38 16.85
N PRO A 33 -12.59 15.56 18.10
CA PRO A 33 -14.02 15.67 18.38
C PRO A 33 -14.51 17.07 17.95
N ILE A 34 -15.29 17.14 16.88
CA ILE A 34 -15.91 18.39 16.41
C ILE A 34 -17.42 18.22 16.43
N GLY A 35 -18.09 18.91 17.34
CA GLY A 35 -19.55 19.00 17.37
C GLY A 35 -20.31 17.67 17.49
N GLY A 36 -19.74 16.67 18.19
CA GLY A 36 -20.35 15.34 18.37
C GLY A 36 -19.99 14.32 17.29
N LEU A 37 -19.20 14.72 16.29
CA LEU A 37 -18.60 13.84 15.28
C LEU A 37 -17.09 13.71 15.56
N THR A 38 -16.57 12.49 15.48
CA THR A 38 -15.13 12.25 15.53
C THR A 38 -14.57 12.22 14.11
N LEU A 39 -13.76 13.22 13.77
CA LEU A 39 -13.02 13.22 12.50
C LEU A 39 -11.77 12.39 12.65
N ARG A 40 -11.63 11.38 11.79
CA ARG A 40 -10.44 10.55 11.65
C ARG A 40 -9.86 10.71 10.25
N PHE A 41 -8.59 11.01 10.17
CA PHE A 41 -7.89 11.09 8.89
C PHE A 41 -7.21 9.75 8.59
N SER A 42 -7.33 9.29 7.34
CA SER A 42 -6.55 8.12 6.90
C SER A 42 -5.08 8.49 6.79
N SER A 43 -4.24 7.86 7.59
CA SER A 43 -2.77 8.09 7.57
C SER A 43 -2.16 7.86 6.19
N LEU A 44 -2.65 6.84 5.46
CA LEU A 44 -2.21 6.54 4.09
C LEU A 44 -2.52 7.69 3.13
N LEU A 45 -3.75 8.23 3.20
CA LEU A 45 -4.17 9.34 2.33
C LEU A 45 -3.38 10.61 2.63
N VAL A 46 -3.19 10.94 3.91
CA VAL A 46 -2.44 12.15 4.31
C VAL A 46 -0.96 12.02 3.95
N CYS A 47 -0.33 10.84 4.13
CA CYS A 47 1.03 10.60 3.67
C CYS A 47 1.16 10.71 2.13
N MET A 48 0.17 10.23 1.37
CA MET A 48 0.13 10.39 -0.08
C MET A 48 0.05 11.86 -0.49
N MET A 49 -0.80 12.65 0.18
CA MET A 49 -0.88 14.10 -0.04
C MET A 49 0.42 14.82 0.34
N LEU A 50 1.05 14.43 1.46
CA LEU A 50 2.36 14.95 1.84
C LEU A 50 3.40 14.68 0.76
N GLY A 51 3.47 13.45 0.24
CA GLY A 51 4.37 13.08 -0.85
C GLY A 51 4.11 13.90 -2.12
N THR A 52 2.84 14.09 -2.48
CA THR A 52 2.44 14.90 -3.64
C THR A 52 2.90 16.35 -3.49
N VAL A 53 2.63 16.98 -2.35
CA VAL A 53 3.07 18.37 -2.07
C VAL A 53 4.59 18.45 -2.09
N PHE A 54 5.27 17.51 -1.44
CA PHE A 54 6.72 17.46 -1.39
C PHE A 54 7.35 17.34 -2.78
N CYS A 55 6.88 16.42 -3.61
CA CYS A 55 7.41 16.24 -4.97
C CYS A 55 7.18 17.45 -5.89
N ASN A 56 6.07 18.18 -5.72
CA ASN A 56 5.76 19.32 -6.55
C ASN A 56 6.41 20.64 -6.09
N LEU A 57 6.65 20.80 -4.79
CA LEU A 57 7.18 22.06 -4.23
C LEU A 57 8.68 22.02 -3.92
N CYS A 58 9.27 20.83 -3.75
CA CYS A 58 10.68 20.71 -3.40
C CYS A 58 11.54 20.46 -4.64
N PRO A 59 12.42 21.40 -5.06
CA PRO A 59 13.27 21.22 -6.23
C PRO A 59 14.25 20.05 -6.13
N ARG A 60 14.49 19.51 -4.92
CA ARG A 60 15.40 18.41 -4.65
C ARG A 60 14.68 17.14 -4.16
N SER A 61 13.42 17.01 -4.51
CA SER A 61 12.59 15.86 -4.12
C SER A 61 13.19 14.52 -4.57
N GLU A 62 13.73 14.45 -5.78
CA GLU A 62 14.34 13.22 -6.32
C GLU A 62 15.54 12.74 -5.49
N ASP A 63 16.46 13.64 -5.08
CA ASP A 63 17.62 13.27 -4.25
C ASP A 63 17.19 12.75 -2.89
N ILE A 64 16.20 13.38 -2.27
CA ILE A 64 15.69 12.96 -0.96
C ILE A 64 14.90 11.64 -1.08
N MET A 65 14.10 11.46 -2.11
CA MET A 65 13.35 10.22 -2.37
C MET A 65 14.29 9.05 -2.62
N SER A 66 15.30 9.21 -3.47
CA SER A 66 16.29 8.15 -3.76
C SER A 66 17.08 7.70 -2.51
N ARG A 67 17.30 8.61 -1.56
CA ARG A 67 17.93 8.29 -0.26
C ARG A 67 16.96 7.60 0.68
N SER A 68 15.69 8.05 0.70
CA SER A 68 14.63 7.42 1.48
C SER A 68 14.39 5.99 1.03
N ASP A 69 14.43 5.71 -0.27
CA ASP A 69 14.27 4.36 -0.82
C ASP A 69 15.30 3.37 -0.25
N LYS A 70 16.55 3.79 -0.07
CA LYS A 70 17.59 2.93 0.52
C LYS A 70 17.29 2.58 1.99
N TRP A 71 16.64 3.47 2.70
CA TRP A 71 16.25 3.27 4.10
C TRP A 71 14.96 2.46 4.24
N THR A 72 14.08 2.53 3.25
CA THR A 72 12.80 1.81 3.29
C THR A 72 12.94 0.33 2.96
N VAL A 73 13.97 -0.08 2.20
CA VAL A 73 14.18 -1.50 1.85
C VAL A 73 14.18 -2.44 3.06
N PRO A 74 15.00 -2.22 4.12
CA PRO A 74 14.96 -3.10 5.30
C PRO A 74 13.63 -3.01 6.06
N LEU A 75 12.95 -1.85 6.06
CA LEU A 75 11.63 -1.70 6.68
C LEU A 75 10.57 -2.51 5.92
N PHE A 76 10.61 -2.50 4.59
CA PHE A 76 9.75 -3.36 3.77
C PHE A 76 10.01 -4.83 4.03
N ALA A 77 11.27 -5.25 4.10
CA ALA A 77 11.61 -6.64 4.42
C ALA A 77 11.05 -7.05 5.78
N ALA A 78 11.25 -6.23 6.82
CA ALA A 78 10.70 -6.49 8.15
C ALA A 78 9.15 -6.53 8.13
N PHE A 79 8.51 -5.60 7.42
CA PHE A 79 7.07 -5.55 7.28
C PHE A 79 6.49 -6.83 6.64
N PHE A 80 7.11 -7.32 5.56
CA PHE A 80 6.66 -8.56 4.90
C PHE A 80 6.89 -9.80 5.77
N VAL A 81 8.04 -9.87 6.47
CA VAL A 81 8.33 -10.98 7.39
C VAL A 81 7.31 -11.01 8.54
N LEU A 82 7.06 -9.87 9.17
CA LEU A 82 6.07 -9.79 10.25
C LEU A 82 4.66 -10.14 9.76
N SER A 83 4.25 -9.61 8.61
CA SER A 83 2.95 -9.90 8.02
C SER A 83 2.81 -11.38 7.67
N GLY A 84 3.87 -12.02 7.18
CA GLY A 84 3.89 -13.46 6.93
C GLY A 84 3.84 -14.30 8.20
N ALA A 85 4.52 -13.86 9.26
CA ALA A 85 4.50 -14.54 10.56
C ALA A 85 3.12 -14.48 11.26
N GLU A 86 2.33 -13.45 10.96
CA GLU A 86 0.97 -13.29 11.48
C GLU A 86 -0.10 -14.08 10.70
N LEU A 87 0.29 -14.77 9.63
CA LEU A 87 -0.62 -15.59 8.84
C LEU A 87 -0.99 -16.88 9.59
N GLU A 88 -2.23 -16.99 10.01
CA GLU A 88 -2.76 -18.20 10.63
C GLU A 88 -3.22 -19.20 9.58
N LEU A 89 -2.37 -20.18 9.26
CA LEU A 89 -2.67 -21.21 8.27
C LEU A 89 -3.82 -22.15 8.70
N SER A 90 -4.10 -22.24 10.01
CA SER A 90 -5.19 -23.03 10.56
C SER A 90 -6.56 -22.64 10.01
N VAL A 91 -6.75 -21.38 9.65
CA VAL A 91 -8.00 -20.86 9.08
C VAL A 91 -8.32 -21.51 7.73
N PHE A 92 -7.32 -21.97 6.98
CA PHE A 92 -7.49 -22.60 5.68
C PHE A 92 -7.88 -24.09 5.72
N HIS A 93 -8.03 -24.68 6.89
CA HIS A 93 -8.59 -26.03 7.03
C HIS A 93 -10.09 -26.09 6.68
N SER A 94 -10.79 -24.96 6.72
CA SER A 94 -12.19 -24.88 6.33
C SER A 94 -12.33 -24.68 4.82
N ILE A 95 -12.98 -25.63 4.15
CA ILE A 95 -13.26 -25.56 2.70
C ILE A 95 -14.04 -24.28 2.33
N ALA A 96 -14.93 -23.83 3.22
CA ALA A 96 -15.68 -22.59 3.01
C ALA A 96 -14.77 -21.37 2.97
N VAL A 97 -13.78 -21.28 3.87
CA VAL A 97 -12.83 -20.17 3.91
C VAL A 97 -11.92 -20.17 2.68
N VAL A 98 -11.46 -21.35 2.25
CA VAL A 98 -10.68 -21.48 1.01
C VAL A 98 -11.52 -21.05 -0.19
N GLY A 99 -12.79 -21.45 -0.26
CA GLY A 99 -13.71 -21.03 -1.32
C GLY A 99 -13.89 -19.51 -1.38
N ILE A 100 -14.06 -18.86 -0.22
CA ILE A 100 -14.14 -17.39 -0.14
C ILE A 100 -12.82 -16.74 -0.59
N GLY A 101 -11.68 -17.27 -0.16
CA GLY A 101 -10.36 -16.79 -0.55
C GLY A 101 -10.12 -16.87 -2.07
N VAL A 102 -10.47 -18.00 -2.69
CA VAL A 102 -10.39 -18.19 -4.14
C VAL A 102 -11.34 -17.23 -4.87
N ALA A 103 -12.58 -17.12 -4.41
CA ALA A 103 -13.55 -16.18 -4.98
C ALA A 103 -13.05 -14.72 -4.88
N TYR A 104 -12.46 -14.34 -3.77
CA TYR A 104 -11.84 -13.03 -3.57
C TYR A 104 -10.71 -12.78 -4.58
N ILE A 105 -9.77 -13.72 -4.73
CA ILE A 105 -8.65 -13.60 -5.65
C ILE A 105 -9.14 -13.48 -7.10
N LEU A 106 -10.07 -14.34 -7.51
CA LEU A 106 -10.60 -14.34 -8.87
C LEU A 106 -11.40 -13.07 -9.18
N SER A 107 -12.36 -12.70 -8.32
CA SER A 107 -13.20 -11.52 -8.53
C SER A 107 -12.35 -10.24 -8.60
N ARG A 108 -11.35 -10.13 -7.72
CA ARG A 108 -10.42 -9.00 -7.71
C ARG A 108 -9.54 -8.95 -8.95
N SER A 109 -8.99 -10.09 -9.39
CA SER A 109 -8.17 -10.17 -10.61
C SER A 109 -8.96 -9.79 -11.85
N VAL A 110 -10.18 -10.35 -11.99
CA VAL A 110 -11.10 -10.03 -13.08
C VAL A 110 -11.49 -8.55 -13.04
N GLY A 111 -11.84 -8.03 -11.86
CA GLY A 111 -12.22 -6.62 -11.70
C GLY A 111 -11.08 -5.67 -12.08
N LYS A 112 -9.85 -5.93 -11.64
CA LYS A 112 -8.67 -5.14 -12.02
C LYS A 112 -8.41 -5.20 -13.52
N TYR A 113 -8.45 -6.40 -14.11
CA TYR A 113 -8.20 -6.58 -15.54
C TYR A 113 -9.25 -5.88 -16.39
N LEU A 114 -10.53 -6.11 -16.09
CA LEU A 114 -11.64 -5.49 -16.85
C LEU A 114 -11.70 -3.97 -16.65
N GLY A 115 -11.47 -3.50 -15.43
CA GLY A 115 -11.41 -2.07 -15.10
C GLY A 115 -10.30 -1.35 -15.85
N ALA A 116 -9.07 -1.89 -15.81
CA ALA A 116 -7.93 -1.34 -16.51
C ALA A 116 -8.13 -1.36 -18.04
N ARG A 117 -8.62 -2.48 -18.58
CA ARG A 117 -8.90 -2.60 -20.01
C ARG A 117 -10.01 -1.65 -20.46
N GLY A 118 -11.08 -1.55 -19.69
CA GLY A 118 -12.20 -0.64 -19.97
C GLY A 118 -11.77 0.82 -19.96
N SER A 119 -11.04 1.24 -18.94
CA SER A 119 -10.50 2.60 -18.83
C SER A 119 -9.54 2.93 -19.97
N ALA A 120 -8.61 2.02 -20.29
CA ALA A 120 -7.68 2.19 -21.41
C ALA A 120 -8.39 2.23 -22.77
N ALA A 121 -9.51 1.51 -22.92
CA ALA A 121 -10.32 1.55 -24.12
C ALA A 121 -11.05 2.90 -24.27
N LEU A 122 -11.65 3.41 -23.19
CA LEU A 122 -12.32 4.72 -23.16
C LEU A 122 -11.36 5.87 -23.46
N MET A 123 -10.13 5.79 -22.94
CA MET A 123 -9.10 6.80 -23.16
C MET A 123 -8.36 6.64 -24.49
N HIS A 124 -8.78 5.71 -25.36
CA HIS A 124 -8.16 5.43 -26.67
C HIS A 124 -6.64 5.16 -26.58
N CYS A 125 -6.18 4.54 -25.48
CA CYS A 125 -4.79 4.17 -25.30
C CYS A 125 -4.31 3.16 -26.34
N ASP A 126 -2.99 2.97 -26.46
CA ASP A 126 -2.36 1.99 -27.31
C ASP A 126 -2.87 0.57 -27.06
N HIS A 127 -2.79 -0.28 -28.10
CA HIS A 127 -3.24 -1.68 -28.04
C HIS A 127 -2.53 -2.47 -26.93
N ASN A 128 -1.24 -2.25 -26.74
CA ASN A 128 -0.44 -2.91 -25.71
C ASN A 128 -0.89 -2.50 -24.30
N VAL A 129 -1.21 -1.23 -24.08
CA VAL A 129 -1.75 -0.74 -22.82
C VAL A 129 -3.09 -1.40 -22.51
N LYS A 130 -4.01 -1.45 -23.47
CA LYS A 130 -5.31 -2.10 -23.32
C LYS A 130 -5.20 -3.59 -22.96
N LYS A 131 -4.17 -4.27 -23.48
CA LYS A 131 -3.99 -5.71 -23.31
C LYS A 131 -3.28 -6.05 -21.99
N TYR A 132 -2.23 -5.32 -21.64
CA TYR A 132 -1.29 -5.73 -20.59
C TYR A 132 -1.43 -4.94 -19.28
N LEU A 133 -1.98 -3.72 -19.30
CA LEU A 133 -2.11 -2.89 -18.11
C LEU A 133 -2.82 -3.62 -16.96
N GLY A 134 -3.88 -4.37 -17.24
CA GLY A 134 -4.61 -5.11 -16.21
C GLY A 134 -3.79 -6.20 -15.53
N ILE A 135 -2.87 -6.82 -16.27
CA ILE A 135 -1.97 -7.86 -15.76
C ILE A 135 -0.89 -7.23 -14.87
N THR A 136 -0.30 -6.12 -15.28
CA THR A 136 0.73 -5.41 -14.51
C THR A 136 0.20 -4.79 -13.21
N LEU A 137 -1.11 -4.61 -13.09
CA LEU A 137 -1.77 -4.14 -11.87
C LEU A 137 -2.12 -5.25 -10.87
N LEU A 138 -1.89 -6.52 -11.20
CA LEU A 138 -2.20 -7.65 -10.30
C LEU A 138 -1.35 -7.67 -9.04
N PRO A 139 -0.01 -7.44 -9.08
CA PRO A 139 0.81 -7.41 -7.87
C PRO A 139 0.25 -6.40 -6.86
N GLN A 140 0.16 -6.81 -5.61
CA GLN A 140 -0.40 -5.97 -4.55
C GLN A 140 0.02 -6.47 -3.19
N ALA A 141 0.73 -5.66 -2.43
CA ALA A 141 1.21 -6.00 -1.11
C ALA A 141 0.90 -4.91 -0.05
N GLY A 142 1.75 -3.93 0.08
CA GLY A 142 1.82 -3.02 1.21
C GLY A 142 0.50 -2.38 1.64
N VAL A 143 -0.26 -1.79 0.71
CA VAL A 143 -1.54 -1.15 1.03
C VAL A 143 -2.59 -2.17 1.48
N ALA A 144 -2.65 -3.34 0.83
CA ALA A 144 -3.61 -4.37 1.21
C ALA A 144 -3.31 -4.91 2.62
N LEU A 145 -2.04 -5.12 2.94
CA LEU A 145 -1.60 -5.53 4.28
C LEU A 145 -1.91 -4.46 5.33
N GLY A 146 -1.56 -3.21 5.06
CA GLY A 146 -1.86 -2.10 5.96
C GLY A 146 -3.35 -1.92 6.22
N MET A 147 -4.20 -2.05 5.20
CA MET A 147 -5.65 -1.99 5.36
C MET A 147 -6.23 -3.22 6.05
N SER A 148 -5.66 -4.40 5.86
CA SER A 148 -6.13 -5.62 6.51
C SER A 148 -5.94 -5.58 8.03
N SER A 149 -4.93 -4.86 8.52
CA SER A 149 -4.73 -4.66 9.95
C SER A 149 -5.85 -3.82 10.59
N THR A 150 -6.45 -2.89 9.86
CA THR A 150 -7.60 -2.11 10.34
C THR A 150 -8.88 -2.96 10.45
N ALA A 151 -8.97 -4.06 9.71
CA ALA A 151 -10.09 -4.98 9.81
C ALA A 151 -10.17 -5.67 11.19
N MET A 152 -9.06 -5.75 11.93
CA MET A 152 -9.05 -6.29 13.29
C MET A 152 -9.96 -5.52 14.25
N ALA A 153 -10.26 -4.25 13.96
CA ALA A 153 -11.22 -3.44 14.71
C ALA A 153 -12.68 -3.92 14.57
N LEU A 154 -12.99 -4.76 13.57
CA LEU A 154 -14.33 -5.30 13.34
C LEU A 154 -14.70 -6.48 14.29
N GLY A 155 -13.81 -6.85 15.19
CA GLY A 155 -13.96 -7.94 16.12
C GLY A 155 -13.06 -9.12 15.81
N SER A 156 -12.75 -9.90 16.85
CA SER A 156 -11.70 -10.92 16.82
C SER A 156 -11.87 -11.95 15.70
N TYR A 157 -13.06 -12.52 15.53
CA TYR A 157 -13.28 -13.56 14.53
C TYR A 157 -13.33 -13.02 13.10
N SER A 158 -14.17 -12.01 12.85
CA SER A 158 -14.36 -11.44 11.50
C SER A 158 -13.11 -10.72 11.01
N GLY A 159 -12.44 -9.99 11.91
CA GLY A 159 -11.20 -9.28 11.60
C GLY A 159 -10.08 -10.24 11.22
N THR A 160 -9.88 -11.31 12.00
CA THR A 160 -8.86 -12.33 11.72
C THR A 160 -9.14 -13.05 10.40
N LEU A 161 -10.40 -13.40 10.13
CA LEU A 161 -10.79 -14.04 8.88
C LEU A 161 -10.51 -13.17 7.65
N ILE A 162 -10.93 -11.91 7.68
CA ILE A 162 -10.68 -10.96 6.60
C ILE A 162 -9.18 -10.79 6.39
N ARG A 163 -8.42 -10.59 7.48
CA ARG A 163 -6.98 -10.42 7.42
C ARG A 163 -6.29 -11.62 6.79
N ASN A 164 -6.61 -12.84 7.21
CA ASN A 164 -6.00 -14.06 6.68
C ASN A 164 -6.33 -14.28 5.20
N ILE A 165 -7.55 -13.99 4.76
CA ILE A 165 -7.92 -14.06 3.34
C ILE A 165 -7.13 -13.04 2.52
N VAL A 166 -6.98 -11.82 3.02
CA VAL A 166 -6.20 -10.77 2.34
C VAL A 166 -4.72 -11.13 2.30
N LEU A 167 -4.14 -11.60 3.42
CA LEU A 167 -2.75 -12.03 3.50
C LEU A 167 -2.44 -13.16 2.51
N PHE A 168 -3.31 -14.16 2.46
CA PHE A 168 -3.19 -15.26 1.50
C PHE A 168 -3.28 -14.75 0.05
N GLY A 169 -4.23 -13.87 -0.24
CA GLY A 169 -4.35 -13.23 -1.54
C GLY A 169 -3.08 -12.46 -1.93
N VAL A 170 -2.51 -11.69 -0.99
CA VAL A 170 -1.24 -10.97 -1.20
C VAL A 170 -0.11 -11.95 -1.50
N LEU A 171 0.01 -13.05 -0.74
CA LEU A 171 1.03 -14.06 -0.99
C LEU A 171 0.94 -14.61 -2.43
N ILE A 172 -0.24 -14.95 -2.89
CA ILE A 172 -0.47 -15.42 -4.27
C ILE A 172 -0.09 -14.34 -5.28
N TYR A 173 -0.53 -13.10 -5.07
CA TYR A 173 -0.24 -12.00 -5.99
C TYR A 173 1.25 -11.64 -6.05
N GLU A 174 1.97 -11.72 -4.94
CA GLU A 174 3.41 -11.45 -4.90
C GLU A 174 4.25 -12.59 -5.50
N LEU A 175 3.80 -13.84 -5.40
CA LEU A 175 4.46 -14.97 -6.06
C LEU A 175 4.26 -14.94 -7.58
N PHE A 176 3.03 -14.76 -8.03
CA PHE A 176 2.70 -14.89 -9.45
C PHE A 176 2.68 -13.55 -10.20
N GLY A 177 2.42 -12.44 -9.51
CA GLY A 177 2.29 -11.12 -10.11
C GLY A 177 3.53 -10.64 -10.86
N PRO A 178 4.74 -10.68 -10.28
CA PRO A 178 5.97 -10.29 -10.97
C PRO A 178 6.26 -11.17 -12.18
N MET A 179 5.98 -12.48 -12.09
CA MET A 179 6.15 -13.40 -13.23
C MET A 179 5.21 -13.04 -14.38
N LEU A 180 3.94 -12.79 -14.08
CA LEU A 180 2.93 -12.38 -15.07
C LEU A 180 3.24 -11.01 -15.67
N THR A 181 3.72 -10.07 -14.85
CA THR A 181 4.14 -8.74 -15.30
C THR A 181 5.33 -8.84 -16.26
N ARG A 182 6.34 -9.64 -15.92
CA ARG A 182 7.49 -9.88 -16.79
C ARG A 182 7.12 -10.57 -18.11
N TRP A 183 6.11 -11.43 -18.08
CA TRP A 183 5.61 -12.06 -19.30
C TRP A 183 4.81 -11.09 -20.17
N ALA A 184 4.13 -10.12 -19.56
CA ALA A 184 3.30 -9.13 -20.23
C ALA A 184 4.11 -7.98 -20.86
N LEU A 185 5.30 -7.68 -20.36
CA LEU A 185 6.24 -6.67 -20.88
C LEU A 185 7.25 -7.25 -21.84
#